data_fa526f2ba6cf399254c1512d8983652c
#
_entry.id   fa526f2ba6cf399254c1512d8983652c
#
_cell.length_a   1.000
_cell.length_b   1.000
_cell.length_c   1.000
_cell.angle_alpha   90.00
_cell.angle_beta   90.00
_cell.angle_gamma   90.00
#
_symmetry.space_group_name_H-M   'P 1'
#
loop_
_entity.id
_entity.type
_entity.pdbx_description
1 polymer ?
#
loop_
_entity_poly.entity_id
_entity_poly.type
_entity_poly.pdbx_seq_one_letter_code
_entity_poly.pdbx_strand_id
1 'polypeptide(L)'
;MDLIEYLNTRHFGLAKLSVYVEKDLDLILNQFRGLFENYEVMATSKDYIEITRKGTNKWEAFCHLPVEDAIFIGDGENDLCILEKLNNTYVMEHAPESLKAYGVCVKSVAEAMNIESRKENV
;
A
#
# COMPACT_ATOMS: atom_id res chain seq x y z
N MET A 1 -17.84 25.95 2.86
CA MET A 1 -17.41 24.66 2.27
C MET A 1 -16.51 23.95 3.26
N ASP A 2 -16.88 22.75 3.65
CA ASP A 2 -16.02 21.97 4.53
C ASP A 2 -14.90 21.28 3.73
N LEU A 3 -13.96 20.68 4.44
CA LEU A 3 -12.80 20.08 3.81
C LEU A 3 -13.19 18.94 2.85
N ILE A 4 -14.15 18.12 3.23
CA ILE A 4 -14.58 16.98 2.40
C ILE A 4 -15.19 17.48 1.10
N GLU A 5 -16.07 18.47 1.19
CA GLU A 5 -16.69 19.07 0.01
C GLU A 5 -15.64 19.74 -0.88
N TYR A 6 -14.70 20.46 -0.28
CA TYR A 6 -13.61 21.09 -1.00
C TYR A 6 -12.79 20.09 -1.80
N LEU A 7 -12.38 18.99 -1.16
CA LEU A 7 -11.56 17.97 -1.81
C LEU A 7 -12.31 17.24 -2.93
N ASN A 8 -13.60 16.98 -2.74
CA ASN A 8 -14.40 16.28 -3.75
C ASN A 8 -14.73 17.14 -4.98
N THR A 9 -14.65 18.45 -4.85
CA THR A 9 -15.00 19.39 -5.95
C THR A 9 -13.78 19.92 -6.69
N ARG A 10 -12.56 19.70 -6.19
CA ARG A 10 -11.33 20.19 -6.81
C ARG A 10 -10.71 19.16 -7.74
N HIS A 11 -10.18 19.61 -8.85
CA HIS A 11 -9.52 18.77 -9.85
C HIS A 11 -8.00 18.73 -9.70
N PHE A 12 -7.47 19.46 -8.74
CA PHE A 12 -6.04 19.55 -8.50
C PHE A 12 -5.77 19.45 -7.01
N GLY A 13 -4.56 19.25 -6.69
CA GLY A 13 -4.06 19.66 -5.41
C GLY A 13 -3.77 18.58 -4.43
N LEU A 14 -4.69 17.78 -4.04
CA LEU A 14 -4.37 16.81 -2.99
C LEU A 14 -3.63 15.63 -3.58
N ALA A 15 -2.32 15.55 -3.29
CA ALA A 15 -1.56 14.36 -3.63
C ALA A 15 -1.85 13.25 -2.62
N LYS A 16 -1.89 13.61 -1.34
CA LYS A 16 -2.08 12.65 -0.27
C LYS A 16 -2.48 13.36 1.02
N LEU A 17 -3.39 12.76 1.76
CA LEU A 17 -3.74 13.19 3.11
C LEU A 17 -3.59 11.98 4.04
N SER A 18 -2.82 12.12 5.10
CA SER A 18 -2.67 11.09 6.13
C SER A 18 -3.39 11.52 7.39
N VAL A 19 -4.24 10.64 7.92
CA VAL A 19 -5.03 10.93 9.11
C VAL A 19 -4.65 9.92 10.20
N TYR A 20 -4.24 10.45 11.34
CA TYR A 20 -3.98 9.63 12.52
C TYR A 20 -5.30 9.26 13.19
N VAL A 21 -5.47 7.99 13.48
CA VAL A 21 -6.69 7.48 14.13
C VAL A 21 -6.29 6.72 15.37
N GLU A 22 -6.69 7.26 16.51
CA GLU A 22 -6.29 6.72 17.81
C GLU A 22 -6.97 5.39 18.13
N LYS A 23 -8.26 5.25 17.75
CA LYS A 23 -9.04 4.04 18.00
C LYS A 23 -10.16 3.90 16.97
N ASP A 24 -10.73 2.70 16.88
CA ASP A 24 -11.83 2.39 15.97
C ASP A 24 -11.45 2.59 14.49
N LEU A 25 -10.23 2.20 14.14
CA LEU A 25 -9.69 2.40 12.79
C LEU A 25 -10.62 1.86 11.70
N ASP A 26 -11.11 0.63 11.86
CA ASP A 26 -11.96 0.00 10.84
C ASP A 26 -13.28 0.74 10.64
N LEU A 27 -13.88 1.21 11.72
CA LEU A 27 -15.10 1.98 11.64
C LEU A 27 -14.89 3.31 10.90
N ILE A 28 -13.83 4.02 11.26
CA ILE A 28 -13.49 5.30 10.65
C ILE A 28 -13.06 5.13 9.20
N LEU A 29 -12.33 4.07 8.90
CA LEU A 29 -11.94 3.73 7.52
C LEU A 29 -13.18 3.57 6.63
N ASN A 30 -14.18 2.82 7.09
CA ASN A 30 -15.42 2.65 6.35
C ASN A 30 -16.20 3.95 6.18
N GLN A 31 -16.22 4.80 7.20
CA GLN A 31 -16.86 6.10 7.11
C GLN A 31 -16.16 7.00 6.08
N PHE A 32 -14.83 7.01 6.08
CA PHE A 32 -14.06 7.81 5.13
C PHE A 32 -14.23 7.32 3.70
N ARG A 33 -14.34 6.02 3.48
CA ARG A 33 -14.59 5.48 2.15
C ARG A 33 -15.91 5.97 1.57
N GLY A 34 -16.91 6.15 2.41
CA GLY A 34 -18.19 6.72 1.99
C GLY A 34 -18.15 8.23 1.73
N LEU A 35 -17.31 8.95 2.47
CA LEU A 35 -17.21 10.41 2.36
C LEU A 35 -16.31 10.88 1.22
N PHE A 36 -15.25 10.14 0.93
CA PHE A 36 -14.25 10.49 -0.10
C PHE A 36 -14.44 9.63 -1.34
N GLU A 37 -15.56 9.82 -2.04
CA GLU A 37 -15.95 8.98 -3.18
C GLU A 37 -14.97 9.00 -4.35
N ASN A 38 -14.29 10.14 -4.54
CA ASN A 38 -13.37 10.34 -5.67
C ASN A 38 -11.91 10.08 -5.31
N TYR A 39 -11.69 9.46 -4.15
CA TYR A 39 -10.36 9.18 -3.64
C TYR A 39 -10.25 7.72 -3.22
N GLU A 40 -9.03 7.22 -3.18
CA GLU A 40 -8.75 5.94 -2.56
C GLU A 40 -8.43 6.15 -1.10
N VAL A 41 -9.03 5.35 -0.24
CA VAL A 41 -8.89 5.45 1.20
C VAL A 41 -8.40 4.11 1.72
N MET A 42 -7.24 4.10 2.35
CA MET A 42 -6.57 2.87 2.82
C MET A 42 -5.93 3.05 4.18
N ALA A 43 -5.97 2.00 4.98
CA ALA A 43 -5.11 1.92 6.15
C ALA A 43 -3.69 1.57 5.70
N THR A 44 -2.70 2.35 6.08
CA THR A 44 -1.31 2.14 5.67
C THR A 44 -0.43 1.62 6.79
N SER A 45 -0.81 1.88 8.01
CA SER A 45 -0.17 1.35 9.18
C SER A 45 -1.21 1.24 10.28
N LYS A 46 -0.79 0.82 11.46
CA LYS A 46 -1.69 0.55 12.56
C LYS A 46 -2.63 1.69 12.91
N ASP A 47 -2.17 2.93 12.79
CA ASP A 47 -2.89 4.10 13.30
C ASP A 47 -3.18 5.17 12.25
N TYR A 48 -2.92 4.89 10.97
CA TYR A 48 -3.08 5.90 9.92
C TYR A 48 -3.98 5.45 8.80
N ILE A 49 -4.75 6.40 8.29
CA ILE A 49 -5.52 6.25 7.06
C ILE A 49 -4.93 7.21 6.04
N GLU A 50 -4.64 6.71 4.86
CA GLU A 50 -4.21 7.54 3.74
C GLU A 50 -5.34 7.73 2.74
N ILE A 51 -5.48 8.96 2.26
CA ILE A 51 -6.44 9.35 1.26
C ILE A 51 -5.66 9.89 0.07
N THR A 52 -5.78 9.22 -1.08
CA THR A 52 -5.05 9.56 -2.29
C THR A 52 -6.00 9.64 -3.48
N ARG A 53 -5.53 10.20 -4.59
CA ARG A 53 -6.33 10.27 -5.82
C ARG A 53 -6.61 8.88 -6.36
N LYS A 54 -7.81 8.67 -6.92
CA LYS A 54 -8.15 7.41 -7.58
C LYS A 54 -7.17 7.12 -8.71
N GLY A 55 -6.78 5.86 -8.81
CA GLY A 55 -5.80 5.42 -9.79
C GLY A 55 -4.36 5.69 -9.40
N THR A 56 -4.13 6.38 -8.28
CA THR A 56 -2.78 6.62 -7.76
C THR A 56 -2.47 5.55 -6.73
N ASN A 57 -1.71 4.53 -7.12
CA ASN A 57 -1.28 3.47 -6.22
C ASN A 57 0.15 3.05 -6.59
N LYS A 58 0.71 2.17 -5.77
CA LYS A 58 2.09 1.72 -5.99
C LYS A 58 2.27 0.94 -7.29
N TRP A 59 1.27 0.19 -7.70
CA TRP A 59 1.34 -0.55 -8.97
C TRP A 59 1.39 0.39 -10.16
N GLU A 60 0.57 1.43 -10.15
CA GLU A 60 0.57 2.44 -11.20
C GLU A 60 1.94 3.11 -11.31
N ALA A 61 2.52 3.48 -10.17
CA ALA A 61 3.87 4.05 -10.14
C ALA A 61 4.92 3.04 -10.63
N PHE A 62 4.80 1.79 -10.19
CA PHE A 62 5.72 0.72 -10.59
C PHE A 62 5.74 0.51 -12.11
N CYS A 63 4.58 0.59 -12.76
CA CYS A 63 4.48 0.40 -14.20
C CYS A 63 5.27 1.44 -15.01
N HIS A 64 5.60 2.57 -14.42
CA HIS A 64 6.41 3.61 -15.06
C HIS A 64 7.91 3.43 -14.85
N LEU A 65 8.33 2.44 -14.06
CA LEU A 65 9.75 2.17 -13.85
C LEU A 65 10.30 1.30 -14.96
N PRO A 66 11.50 1.60 -15.47
CA PRO A 66 12.12 0.81 -16.54
C PRO A 66 12.82 -0.44 -15.99
N VAL A 67 12.07 -1.32 -15.33
CA VAL A 67 12.59 -2.56 -14.76
C VAL A 67 11.90 -3.76 -15.37
N GLU A 68 12.65 -4.80 -15.67
CA GLU A 68 12.12 -6.03 -16.24
C GLU A 68 11.96 -7.13 -15.19
N ASP A 69 13.01 -7.33 -14.40
CA ASP A 69 13.01 -8.33 -13.33
C ASP A 69 13.10 -7.62 -12.00
N ALA A 70 12.03 -7.66 -11.24
CA ALA A 70 11.98 -7.00 -9.96
C ALA A 70 11.56 -7.96 -8.86
N ILE A 71 12.16 -7.79 -7.69
CA ILE A 71 11.63 -8.34 -6.47
C ILE A 71 10.92 -7.22 -5.71
N PHE A 72 9.90 -7.56 -4.98
CA PHE A 72 9.16 -6.58 -4.19
C PHE A 72 8.99 -7.08 -2.76
N ILE A 73 9.22 -6.21 -1.83
CA ILE A 73 9.09 -6.49 -0.40
C ILE A 73 8.07 -5.54 0.18
N GLY A 74 7.00 -6.05 0.76
CA GLY A 74 5.91 -5.22 1.27
C GLY A 74 5.51 -5.57 2.69
N ASP A 75 4.84 -4.65 3.36
CA ASP A 75 4.38 -4.82 4.74
C ASP A 75 3.02 -4.19 5.04
N GLY A 76 2.40 -3.52 4.12
CA GLY A 76 1.15 -2.83 4.34
C GLY A 76 0.09 -3.12 3.28
N GLU A 77 -1.15 -2.77 3.60
CA GLU A 77 -2.28 -2.94 2.70
C GLU A 77 -2.05 -2.25 1.35
N ASN A 78 -1.38 -1.10 1.37
CA ASN A 78 -1.08 -0.34 0.16
C ASN A 78 -0.07 -1.04 -0.76
N ASP A 79 0.57 -2.11 -0.32
CA ASP A 79 1.48 -2.91 -1.12
C ASP A 79 0.77 -4.05 -1.86
N LEU A 80 -0.47 -4.34 -1.48
CA LEU A 80 -1.21 -5.47 -2.05
C LEU A 80 -1.33 -5.37 -3.57
N CYS A 81 -1.51 -4.17 -4.10
CA CYS A 81 -1.64 -3.97 -5.54
C CYS A 81 -0.41 -4.44 -6.33
N ILE A 82 0.78 -4.41 -5.74
CA ILE A 82 2.00 -4.95 -6.34
C ILE A 82 2.14 -6.43 -6.03
N LEU A 83 1.91 -6.82 -4.77
CA LEU A 83 2.05 -8.20 -4.33
C LEU A 83 1.19 -9.17 -5.14
N GLU A 84 0.01 -8.74 -5.54
CA GLU A 84 -0.90 -9.55 -6.36
C GLU A 84 -0.39 -9.78 -7.79
N LYS A 85 0.45 -8.90 -8.31
CA LYS A 85 0.81 -8.86 -9.72
C LYS A 85 2.20 -9.36 -10.04
N LEU A 86 3.12 -9.23 -9.10
CA LEU A 86 4.49 -9.71 -9.30
C LEU A 86 4.63 -11.14 -8.81
N ASN A 87 5.52 -11.89 -9.46
CA ASN A 87 5.76 -13.29 -9.12
C ASN A 87 6.81 -13.48 -8.03
N ASN A 88 7.70 -12.51 -7.88
CA ASN A 88 8.81 -12.62 -6.93
C ASN A 88 8.64 -11.61 -5.81
N THR A 89 7.86 -12.00 -4.81
CA THR A 89 7.43 -11.10 -3.74
C THR A 89 7.75 -11.66 -2.36
N TYR A 90 8.01 -10.74 -1.45
CA TYR A 90 8.29 -11.02 -0.04
C TYR A 90 7.39 -10.17 0.83
N VAL A 91 6.96 -10.71 1.95
CA VAL A 91 6.11 -10.02 2.92
C VAL A 91 6.81 -10.01 4.27
N MET A 92 6.88 -8.86 4.90
CA MET A 92 7.51 -8.72 6.21
C MET A 92 6.71 -9.46 7.28
N GLU A 93 7.42 -10.05 8.23
CA GLU A 93 6.81 -10.83 9.31
C GLU A 93 5.77 -10.04 10.10
N HIS A 94 5.98 -8.74 10.29
CA HIS A 94 5.05 -7.88 11.03
C HIS A 94 3.85 -7.41 10.20
N ALA A 95 3.77 -7.77 8.93
CA ALA A 95 2.65 -7.39 8.07
C ALA A 95 1.34 -8.06 8.52
N PRO A 96 0.19 -7.49 8.14
CA PRO A 96 -1.09 -8.14 8.38
C PRO A 96 -1.14 -9.55 7.78
N GLU A 97 -1.81 -10.46 8.47
CA GLU A 97 -1.93 -11.85 8.00
C GLU A 97 -2.51 -11.97 6.60
N SER A 98 -3.40 -11.05 6.24
CA SER A 98 -4.02 -11.04 4.91
C SER A 98 -3.01 -10.88 3.77
N LEU A 99 -1.85 -10.29 4.03
CA LEU A 99 -0.81 -10.11 3.02
C LEU A 99 0.12 -11.32 2.88
N LYS A 100 0.20 -12.15 3.90
CA LYS A 100 1.23 -13.23 3.96
C LYS A 100 1.01 -14.32 2.93
N ALA A 101 -0.18 -14.43 2.37
CA ALA A 101 -0.46 -15.37 1.28
C ALA A 101 0.15 -14.94 -0.07
N TYR A 102 0.58 -13.69 -0.19
CA TYR A 102 1.03 -13.12 -1.46
C TYR A 102 2.55 -13.08 -1.63
N GLY A 103 3.30 -13.66 -0.72
CA GLY A 103 4.75 -13.69 -0.84
C GLY A 103 5.42 -14.51 0.24
N VAL A 104 6.73 -14.65 0.13
CA VAL A 104 7.53 -15.35 1.12
C VAL A 104 7.68 -14.45 2.35
N CYS A 105 7.34 -14.99 3.52
CA CYS A 105 7.45 -14.24 4.76
C CYS A 105 8.91 -14.14 5.21
N VAL A 106 9.39 -12.94 5.48
CA VAL A 106 10.76 -12.67 5.91
C VAL A 106 10.77 -11.75 7.12
N LYS A 107 11.84 -11.84 7.90
CA LYS A 107 12.03 -11.02 9.10
C LYS A 107 12.64 -9.67 8.80
N SER A 108 13.36 -9.55 7.68
CA SER A 108 14.07 -8.35 7.30
C SER A 108 14.28 -8.31 5.79
N VAL A 109 14.58 -7.13 5.29
CA VAL A 109 14.98 -6.94 3.89
C VAL A 109 16.25 -7.74 3.60
N ALA A 110 17.19 -7.77 4.53
CA ALA A 110 18.43 -8.54 4.38
C ALA A 110 18.16 -10.04 4.18
N GLU A 111 17.19 -10.60 4.88
CA GLU A 111 16.80 -12.02 4.70
C GLU A 111 16.29 -12.26 3.27
N ALA A 112 15.43 -11.36 2.76
CA ALA A 112 14.92 -11.47 1.39
C ALA A 112 16.06 -11.41 0.37
N MET A 113 17.01 -10.51 0.56
CA MET A 113 18.15 -10.37 -0.33
C MET A 113 19.06 -11.60 -0.28
N ASN A 114 19.21 -12.21 0.89
CA ASN A 114 19.99 -13.47 1.02
C ASN A 114 19.31 -14.61 0.27
N ILE A 115 17.98 -14.72 0.34
CA ILE A 115 17.23 -15.74 -0.39
C ILE A 115 17.44 -15.55 -1.89
N GLU A 116 17.33 -14.33 -2.38
CA GLU A 116 17.53 -14.03 -3.81
C GLU A 116 18.95 -14.33 -4.26
N SER A 117 19.94 -13.98 -3.45
CA SER A 117 21.34 -14.29 -3.74
C SER A 117 21.60 -15.78 -3.89
N ARG A 118 20.97 -16.60 -3.06
CA ARG A 118 21.08 -18.06 -3.17
C ARG A 118 20.47 -18.62 -4.45
N LYS A 119 19.39 -18.02 -4.93
CA LYS A 119 18.75 -18.40 -6.20
C LYS A 119 19.69 -18.18 -7.38
N GLU A 120 20.47 -17.10 -7.35
CA GLU A 120 21.42 -16.79 -8.43
C GLU A 120 22.60 -17.77 -8.49
N ASN A 121 22.89 -18.42 -7.38
CA ASN A 121 24.02 -19.34 -7.25
C ASN A 121 23.67 -20.81 -7.55
N VAL A 122 22.49 -21.07 -8.03
CA VAL A 122 22.02 -22.43 -8.35
C VAL A 122 22.10 -22.74 -9.84
#